data_c102b4ae80bfff87a540aafb15435c97
#
_entry.id   c102b4ae80bfff87a540aafb15435c97
#
_cell.length_a   1.000
_cell.length_b   1.000
_cell.length_c   1.000
_cell.angle_alpha   90.00
_cell.angle_beta   90.00
_cell.angle_gamma   90.00
#
_symmetry.space_group_name_H-M   'P 1'
#
loop_
_entity.id
_entity.type
_entity.pdbx_description
1 polymer ?
#
loop_
_entity_poly.entity_id
_entity_poly.type
_entity_poly.pdbx_seq_one_letter_code
_entity_poly.pdbx_strand_id
1 'polypeptide(L)'
;EDLDAALALLKGLKPHIRKFQSQPVTQLVNGDLCLSLGYSGDMTQARRAAAEAGKRSDFEYRLPKEGSTIWMDTMAIPVDAPHPDYAYAFINFVMRPANMAAITNSTGYPTASAKARSMVDATMTANPDIYLDEASYGRLIPGQDLAQSQMRARMRAWTRFKSSF
;
A
#
# COMPACT_ATOMS: atom_id res chain seq x y z
N GLU A 1 -26.05 -3.71 -7.48
CA GLU A 1 -26.49 -2.44 -6.88
C GLU A 1 -25.29 -1.63 -6.38
N ASP A 2 -24.49 -2.17 -5.47
CA ASP A 2 -23.33 -1.46 -4.90
C ASP A 2 -22.25 -1.12 -5.95
N LEU A 3 -22.04 -2.03 -6.93
CA LEU A 3 -21.06 -1.81 -7.99
C LEU A 3 -21.48 -0.68 -8.93
N ASP A 4 -22.77 -0.53 -9.21
CA ASP A 4 -23.27 0.53 -10.09
C ASP A 4 -23.23 1.89 -9.38
N ALA A 5 -23.50 1.93 -8.07
CA ALA A 5 -23.34 3.12 -7.25
C ALA A 5 -21.87 3.57 -7.19
N ALA A 6 -20.94 2.62 -6.97
CA ALA A 6 -19.50 2.91 -6.99
C ALA A 6 -19.04 3.44 -8.36
N LEU A 7 -19.54 2.86 -9.46
CA LEU A 7 -19.24 3.34 -10.82
C LEU A 7 -19.76 4.74 -11.08
N ALA A 8 -20.95 5.07 -10.56
CA ALA A 8 -21.50 6.42 -10.69
C ALA A 8 -20.63 7.47 -10.00
N LEU A 9 -20.16 7.18 -8.78
CA LEU A 9 -19.20 8.03 -8.06
C LEU A 9 -17.90 8.20 -8.84
N LEU A 10 -17.30 7.11 -9.31
CA LEU A 10 -16.05 7.13 -10.09
C LEU A 10 -16.21 7.95 -11.37
N LYS A 11 -17.33 7.83 -12.07
CA LYS A 11 -17.62 8.63 -13.27
C LYS A 11 -17.62 10.13 -12.97
N GLY A 12 -18.13 10.55 -11.81
CA GLY A 12 -18.08 11.95 -11.36
C GLY A 12 -16.66 12.47 -11.15
N LEU A 13 -15.72 11.60 -10.74
CA LEU A 13 -14.31 11.94 -10.54
C LEU A 13 -13.50 11.96 -11.85
N LYS A 14 -14.00 11.33 -12.90
CA LYS A 14 -13.29 11.11 -14.16
C LYS A 14 -12.65 12.37 -14.77
N PRO A 15 -13.31 13.54 -14.84
CA PRO A 15 -12.70 14.76 -15.38
C PRO A 15 -11.45 15.23 -14.61
N HIS A 16 -11.28 14.77 -13.38
CA HIS A 16 -10.17 15.13 -12.49
C HIS A 16 -9.06 14.06 -12.44
N ILE A 17 -9.27 12.89 -13.07
CA ILE A 17 -8.28 11.82 -13.11
C ILE A 17 -7.29 12.08 -14.24
N ARG A 18 -6.05 12.35 -13.89
CA ARG A 18 -4.99 12.58 -14.86
C ARG A 18 -4.47 11.28 -15.47
N LYS A 19 -4.32 10.24 -14.64
CA LYS A 19 -3.72 8.96 -15.08
C LYS A 19 -4.09 7.81 -14.14
N PHE A 20 -4.20 6.62 -14.70
CA PHE A 20 -4.23 5.36 -13.95
C PHE A 20 -2.83 4.76 -13.94
N GLN A 21 -2.25 4.61 -12.77
CA GLN A 21 -0.93 4.02 -12.57
C GLN A 21 -0.82 3.40 -11.18
N SER A 22 0.07 2.43 -11.04
CA SER A 22 0.31 1.73 -9.77
C SER A 22 1.48 2.29 -8.95
N GLN A 23 2.35 3.10 -9.57
CA GLN A 23 3.57 3.62 -8.92
C GLN A 23 3.66 5.14 -9.12
N PRO A 24 3.08 5.95 -8.21
CA PRO A 24 3.04 7.40 -8.36
C PRO A 24 4.32 8.12 -7.89
N VAL A 25 5.31 7.41 -7.35
CA VAL A 25 6.49 8.00 -6.68
C VAL A 25 7.18 9.04 -7.57
N THR A 26 7.52 8.70 -8.81
CA THR A 26 8.22 9.61 -9.72
C THR A 26 7.41 10.88 -10.02
N GLN A 27 6.10 10.76 -10.23
CA GLN A 27 5.24 11.90 -10.52
C GLN A 27 5.03 12.79 -9.29
N LEU A 28 4.97 12.21 -8.10
CA LEU A 28 4.94 12.96 -6.85
C LEU A 28 6.24 13.76 -6.67
N VAL A 29 7.39 13.12 -6.84
CA VAL A 29 8.72 13.77 -6.77
C VAL A 29 8.87 14.89 -7.80
N ASN A 30 8.29 14.74 -8.99
CA ASN A 30 8.33 15.76 -10.04
C ASN A 30 7.30 16.88 -9.83
N GLY A 31 6.35 16.73 -8.89
CA GLY A 31 5.27 17.70 -8.70
C GLY A 31 4.17 17.62 -9.76
N ASP A 32 4.09 16.50 -10.48
CA ASP A 32 3.11 16.29 -11.55
C ASP A 32 1.71 15.96 -11.02
N LEU A 33 1.59 15.56 -9.75
CA LEU A 33 0.35 15.15 -9.10
C LEU A 33 0.09 15.98 -7.84
N CYS A 34 -1.14 16.43 -7.68
CA CYS A 34 -1.62 17.08 -6.45
C CYS A 34 -2.18 16.06 -5.45
N LEU A 35 -2.75 14.97 -5.96
CA LEU A 35 -3.36 13.88 -5.19
C LEU A 35 -3.11 12.56 -5.89
N SER A 36 -2.81 11.52 -5.13
CA SER A 36 -2.66 10.16 -5.64
C SER A 36 -3.23 9.16 -4.65
N LEU A 37 -3.87 8.10 -5.17
CA LEU A 37 -4.07 6.88 -4.42
C LEU A 37 -2.76 6.08 -4.47
N GLY A 38 -2.28 5.62 -3.32
CA GLY A 38 -1.03 4.89 -3.20
C GLY A 38 -0.91 4.22 -1.85
N TYR A 39 0.17 3.50 -1.68
CA TYR A 39 0.48 2.82 -0.44
C TYR A 39 1.27 3.72 0.51
N SER A 40 1.17 3.46 1.81
CA SER A 40 1.91 4.24 2.83
C SER A 40 3.43 4.22 2.61
N GLY A 41 3.98 3.07 2.23
CA GLY A 41 5.41 2.94 1.94
C GLY A 41 5.87 3.74 0.72
N ASP A 42 5.05 3.81 -0.34
CA ASP A 42 5.35 4.60 -1.54
C ASP A 42 5.53 6.09 -1.21
N MET A 43 4.72 6.60 -0.28
CA MET A 43 4.83 7.98 0.17
C MET A 43 6.15 8.23 0.92
N THR A 44 6.55 7.29 1.78
CA THR A 44 7.84 7.38 2.49
C THR A 44 9.01 7.38 1.50
N GLN A 45 8.97 6.51 0.50
CA GLN A 45 9.99 6.46 -0.55
C GLN A 45 9.99 7.74 -1.40
N ALA A 46 8.80 8.25 -1.78
CA ALA A 46 8.69 9.50 -2.54
C ALA A 46 9.29 10.70 -1.79
N ARG A 47 9.02 10.82 -0.49
CA ARG A 47 9.60 11.89 0.34
C ARG A 47 11.13 11.81 0.42
N ARG A 48 11.68 10.61 0.61
CA ARG A 48 13.13 10.39 0.62
C ARG A 48 13.75 10.76 -0.74
N ALA A 49 13.21 10.23 -1.83
CA ALA A 49 13.70 10.50 -3.17
C ALA A 49 13.62 12.00 -3.53
N ALA A 50 12.56 12.69 -3.10
CA ALA A 50 12.44 14.13 -3.29
C ALA A 50 13.49 14.91 -2.51
N ALA A 51 13.74 14.54 -1.25
CA ALA A 51 14.74 15.18 -0.40
C ALA A 51 16.17 14.97 -0.96
N GLU A 52 16.50 13.74 -1.39
CA GLU A 52 17.79 13.42 -2.03
C GLU A 52 18.01 14.19 -3.33
N ALA A 53 16.94 14.45 -4.09
CA ALA A 53 16.98 15.22 -5.33
C ALA A 53 16.93 16.74 -5.10
N GLY A 54 16.91 17.23 -3.87
CA GLY A 54 16.76 18.65 -3.53
C GLY A 54 15.42 19.25 -3.98
N LYS A 55 14.39 18.38 -4.11
CA LYS A 55 13.04 18.79 -4.53
C LYS A 55 12.13 18.96 -3.33
N ARG A 56 10.95 19.56 -3.58
CA ARG A 56 9.88 19.66 -2.60
C ARG A 56 9.44 18.29 -2.11
N SER A 57 9.40 18.08 -0.80
CA SER A 57 9.08 16.80 -0.14
C SER A 57 7.94 16.91 0.90
N ASP A 58 7.10 17.95 0.78
CA ASP A 58 6.02 18.28 1.73
C ASP A 58 4.67 17.62 1.43
N PHE A 59 4.64 16.60 0.57
CA PHE A 59 3.47 15.77 0.40
C PHE A 59 3.31 14.78 1.56
N GLU A 60 2.08 14.51 1.93
CA GLU A 60 1.70 13.68 3.07
C GLU A 60 0.84 12.49 2.65
N TYR A 61 0.98 11.39 3.39
CA TYR A 61 0.03 10.28 3.34
C TYR A 61 -1.09 10.55 4.33
N ARG A 62 -2.31 10.29 3.93
CA ARG A 62 -3.47 10.41 4.80
C ARG A 62 -4.42 9.22 4.60
N LEU A 63 -4.81 8.60 5.71
CA LEU A 63 -5.89 7.63 5.71
C LEU A 63 -7.23 8.35 5.54
N PRO A 64 -8.06 8.03 4.54
CA PRO A 64 -9.38 8.61 4.39
C PRO A 64 -10.25 8.38 5.63
N LYS A 65 -11.17 9.31 5.90
CA LYS A 65 -12.13 9.17 7.02
C LYS A 65 -13.07 7.97 6.85
N GLU A 66 -13.33 7.59 5.62
CA GLU A 66 -14.11 6.42 5.24
C GLU A 66 -13.37 5.09 5.47
N GLY A 67 -12.07 5.15 5.73
CA GLY A 67 -11.20 3.99 5.86
C GLY A 67 -10.47 3.64 4.56
N SER A 68 -9.79 2.51 4.57
CA SER A 68 -9.03 2.00 3.43
C SER A 68 -8.93 0.49 3.48
N THR A 69 -8.44 -0.10 2.41
CA THR A 69 -8.08 -1.52 2.41
C THR A 69 -6.73 -1.74 3.11
N ILE A 70 -6.62 -2.87 3.80
CA ILE A 70 -5.37 -3.35 4.38
C ILE A 70 -5.07 -4.76 3.86
N TRP A 71 -3.81 -5.03 3.62
CA TRP A 71 -3.30 -6.38 3.37
C TRP A 71 -1.92 -6.53 4.00
N MET A 72 -1.50 -7.77 4.14
CA MET A 72 -0.17 -8.14 4.61
C MET A 72 0.48 -9.05 3.58
N ASP A 73 1.71 -8.75 3.20
CA ASP A 73 2.50 -9.64 2.38
C ASP A 73 2.90 -10.86 3.19
N THR A 74 2.74 -12.03 2.59
CA THR A 74 3.05 -13.31 3.20
C THR A 74 3.98 -14.12 2.32
N MET A 75 4.79 -14.97 2.93
CA MET A 75 5.60 -15.96 2.24
C MET A 75 4.99 -17.33 2.40
N ALA A 76 4.85 -18.09 1.32
CA ALA A 76 4.36 -19.46 1.33
C ALA A 76 5.37 -20.39 0.65
N ILE A 77 5.44 -21.62 1.13
CA ILE A 77 6.27 -22.68 0.55
C ILE A 77 5.32 -23.64 -0.17
N PRO A 78 5.42 -23.81 -1.51
CA PRO A 78 4.64 -24.79 -2.25
C PRO A 78 4.87 -26.19 -1.69
N VAL A 79 3.83 -27.04 -1.75
CA VAL A 79 3.88 -28.43 -1.21
C VAL A 79 4.93 -29.27 -1.94
N ASP A 80 5.18 -28.98 -3.19
CA ASP A 80 6.14 -29.64 -4.10
C ASP A 80 7.48 -28.90 -4.22
N ALA A 81 7.78 -27.98 -3.30
CA ALA A 81 9.05 -27.26 -3.32
C ALA A 81 10.24 -28.22 -3.23
N PRO A 82 11.23 -28.14 -4.16
CA PRO A 82 12.34 -29.11 -4.18
C PRO A 82 13.29 -28.98 -2.99
N HIS A 83 13.33 -27.81 -2.34
CA HIS A 83 14.22 -27.51 -1.22
C HIS A 83 13.50 -26.73 -0.11
N PRO A 84 12.51 -27.32 0.57
CA PRO A 84 11.72 -26.63 1.59
C PRO A 84 12.57 -26.15 2.78
N ASP A 85 13.63 -26.87 3.13
CA ASP A 85 14.53 -26.48 4.23
C ASP A 85 15.22 -25.14 3.98
N TYR A 86 15.65 -24.87 2.75
CA TYR A 86 16.23 -23.58 2.39
C TYR A 86 15.19 -22.47 2.41
N ALA A 87 13.96 -22.77 2.02
CA ALA A 87 12.84 -21.81 2.11
C ALA A 87 12.55 -21.46 3.58
N TYR A 88 12.50 -22.45 4.46
CA TYR A 88 12.36 -22.21 5.91
C TYR A 88 13.55 -21.40 6.47
N ALA A 89 14.76 -21.73 6.08
CA ALA A 89 15.93 -20.99 6.53
C ALA A 89 15.87 -19.50 6.09
N PHE A 90 15.43 -19.24 4.86
CA PHE A 90 15.22 -17.87 4.35
C PHE A 90 14.12 -17.14 5.10
N ILE A 91 12.95 -17.76 5.27
CA ILE A 91 11.82 -17.16 6.01
C ILE A 91 12.26 -16.83 7.44
N ASN A 92 12.91 -17.77 8.13
CA ASN A 92 13.42 -17.56 9.48
C ASN A 92 14.46 -16.44 9.55
N PHE A 93 15.29 -16.29 8.53
CA PHE A 93 16.24 -15.18 8.44
C PHE A 93 15.52 -13.85 8.29
N VAL A 94 14.59 -13.74 7.36
CA VAL A 94 13.79 -12.52 7.12
C VAL A 94 13.00 -12.12 8.36
N MET A 95 12.40 -13.09 9.06
CA MET A 95 11.57 -12.88 10.25
C MET A 95 12.35 -12.49 11.52
N ARG A 96 13.67 -12.45 11.49
CA ARG A 96 14.46 -11.92 12.62
C ARG A 96 14.11 -10.45 12.83
N PRO A 97 13.86 -10.01 14.10
CA PRO A 97 13.42 -8.64 14.37
C PRO A 97 14.30 -7.57 13.75
N ALA A 98 15.62 -7.72 13.81
CA ALA A 98 16.56 -6.76 13.21
C ALA A 98 16.41 -6.68 11.68
N ASN A 99 16.21 -7.82 11.00
CA ASN A 99 16.03 -7.85 9.54
C ASN A 99 14.68 -7.25 9.14
N MET A 100 13.62 -7.56 9.87
CA MET A 100 12.31 -6.95 9.62
C MET A 100 12.32 -5.44 9.84
N ALA A 101 13.02 -4.95 10.87
CA ALA A 101 13.20 -3.52 11.09
C ALA A 101 14.00 -2.86 9.94
N ALA A 102 15.08 -3.50 9.48
CA ALA A 102 15.86 -3.02 8.36
C ALA A 102 15.02 -2.95 7.06
N ILE A 103 14.19 -3.95 6.79
CA ILE A 103 13.25 -3.95 5.66
C ILE A 103 12.27 -2.78 5.77
N THR A 104 11.66 -2.59 6.95
CA THR A 104 10.75 -1.46 7.21
C THR A 104 11.43 -0.12 6.99
N ASN A 105 12.62 0.08 7.56
CA ASN A 105 13.39 1.31 7.40
C ASN A 105 13.79 1.57 5.94
N SER A 106 14.05 0.53 5.17
CA SER A 106 14.38 0.65 3.74
C SER A 106 13.16 0.94 2.88
N THR A 107 12.09 0.14 3.04
CA THR A 107 10.92 0.16 2.14
C THR A 107 9.88 1.20 2.51
N GLY A 108 9.86 1.65 3.78
CA GLY A 108 8.84 2.57 4.28
C GLY A 108 7.51 1.92 4.68
N TYR A 109 7.37 0.59 4.53
CA TYR A 109 6.18 -0.13 4.97
C TYR A 109 6.28 -0.58 6.42
N PRO A 110 5.21 -0.44 7.23
CA PRO A 110 5.25 -0.81 8.64
C PRO A 110 5.45 -2.32 8.82
N THR A 111 6.24 -2.70 9.83
CA THR A 111 6.44 -4.12 10.16
C THR A 111 5.23 -4.71 10.89
N ALA A 112 4.88 -5.95 10.55
CA ALA A 112 3.91 -6.76 11.28
C ALA A 112 4.50 -7.36 12.59
N SER A 113 5.82 -7.26 12.80
CA SER A 113 6.49 -7.81 13.97
C SER A 113 6.52 -6.81 15.13
N ALA A 114 5.82 -7.10 16.20
CA ALA A 114 5.87 -6.29 17.42
C ALA A 114 7.30 -6.15 17.99
N LYS A 115 8.11 -7.22 17.90
CA LYS A 115 9.51 -7.22 18.36
C LYS A 115 10.42 -6.34 17.48
N ALA A 116 10.14 -6.23 16.19
CA ALA A 116 10.91 -5.40 15.28
C ALA A 116 10.59 -3.91 15.44
N ARG A 117 9.38 -3.57 15.91
CA ARG A 117 8.92 -2.17 16.01
C ARG A 117 9.87 -1.27 16.82
N SER A 118 10.47 -1.79 17.90
CA SER A 118 11.42 -1.02 18.72
C SER A 118 12.76 -0.73 18.03
N MET A 119 13.03 -1.39 16.91
CA MET A 119 14.25 -1.24 16.09
C MET A 119 14.00 -0.43 14.82
N VAL A 120 12.75 -0.02 14.59
CA VAL A 120 12.37 0.83 13.45
C VAL A 120 12.67 2.29 13.79
N ASP A 121 13.06 3.07 12.78
CA ASP A 121 13.37 4.48 12.92
C ASP A 121 12.24 5.25 13.63
N ALA A 122 12.61 6.06 14.60
CA ALA A 122 11.66 6.82 15.41
C ALA A 122 10.77 7.75 14.57
N THR A 123 11.29 8.30 13.49
CA THR A 123 10.54 9.14 12.54
C THR A 123 9.40 8.40 11.85
N MET A 124 9.55 7.09 11.63
CA MET A 124 8.50 6.24 11.07
C MET A 124 7.49 5.85 12.14
N THR A 125 7.96 5.38 13.31
CA THR A 125 7.08 4.89 14.36
C THR A 125 6.25 6.00 15.00
N ALA A 126 6.71 7.25 14.93
CA ALA A 126 5.99 8.43 15.38
C ALA A 126 4.94 8.94 14.35
N ASN A 127 4.93 8.42 13.12
CA ASN A 127 3.96 8.87 12.12
C ASN A 127 2.62 8.13 12.29
N PRO A 128 1.53 8.85 12.68
CA PRO A 128 0.23 8.24 12.93
C PRO A 128 -0.48 7.75 11.67
N ASP A 129 -0.06 8.17 10.49
CA ASP A 129 -0.60 7.68 9.22
C ASP A 129 0.09 6.38 8.73
N ILE A 130 1.20 6.00 9.37
CA ILE A 130 1.92 4.75 9.10
C ILE A 130 1.69 3.74 10.23
N TYR A 131 1.91 4.17 11.48
CA TYR A 131 1.63 3.38 12.67
C TYR A 131 0.33 3.86 13.31
N LEU A 132 -0.78 3.38 12.74
CA LEU A 132 -2.13 3.78 13.07
C LEU A 132 -2.49 3.49 14.54
N ASP A 133 -3.38 4.30 15.09
CA ASP A 133 -4.05 4.02 16.35
C ASP A 133 -5.18 2.99 16.19
N GLU A 134 -5.73 2.51 17.30
CA GLU A 134 -6.77 1.48 17.33
C GLU A 134 -8.05 1.93 16.57
N ALA A 135 -8.44 3.18 16.71
CA ALA A 135 -9.61 3.74 16.02
C ALA A 135 -9.42 3.76 14.51
N SER A 136 -8.23 4.07 14.04
CA SER A 136 -7.87 4.05 12.63
C SER A 136 -7.78 2.62 12.08
N TYR A 137 -7.24 1.67 12.86
CA TYR A 137 -7.28 0.25 12.49
C TYR A 137 -8.71 -0.26 12.34
N GLY A 138 -9.64 0.15 13.19
CA GLY A 138 -11.06 -0.21 13.09
C GLY A 138 -11.75 0.23 11.79
N ARG A 139 -11.15 1.16 11.04
CA ARG A 139 -11.64 1.60 9.73
C ARG A 139 -11.00 0.89 8.55
N LEU A 140 -10.05 -0.02 8.80
CA LEU A 140 -9.40 -0.77 7.75
C LEU A 140 -10.21 -2.01 7.38
N ILE A 141 -10.32 -2.25 6.08
CA ILE A 141 -11.07 -3.37 5.52
C ILE A 141 -10.05 -4.37 4.94
N PRO A 142 -9.90 -5.56 5.51
CA PRO A 142 -9.05 -6.59 4.95
C PRO A 142 -9.57 -7.04 3.59
N GLY A 143 -8.67 -7.47 2.72
CA GLY A 143 -9.03 -8.04 1.44
C GLY A 143 -9.99 -9.22 1.61
N GLN A 144 -11.03 -9.28 0.80
CA GLN A 144 -12.01 -10.36 0.81
C GLN A 144 -11.82 -11.22 -0.44
N ASP A 145 -11.91 -12.53 -0.25
CA ASP A 145 -12.00 -13.46 -1.35
C ASP A 145 -13.38 -13.31 -2.02
N LEU A 146 -13.36 -12.86 -3.25
CA LEU A 146 -14.57 -12.73 -4.06
C LEU A 146 -14.84 -14.00 -4.85
N ALA A 147 -16.10 -14.42 -4.93
CA ALA A 147 -16.50 -15.45 -5.87
C ALA A 147 -16.10 -15.04 -7.30
N GLN A 148 -15.78 -16.03 -8.14
CA GLN A 148 -15.29 -15.78 -9.51
C GLN A 148 -16.25 -14.91 -10.34
N SER A 149 -17.55 -15.04 -10.13
CA SER A 149 -18.58 -14.21 -10.79
C SER A 149 -18.50 -12.74 -10.37
N GLN A 150 -18.29 -12.49 -9.07
CA GLN A 150 -18.12 -11.15 -8.51
C GLN A 150 -16.83 -10.51 -9.00
N MET A 151 -15.72 -11.26 -9.01
CA MET A 151 -14.44 -10.80 -9.55
C MET A 151 -14.58 -10.40 -11.02
N ARG A 152 -15.22 -11.25 -11.85
CA ARG A 152 -15.47 -10.91 -13.25
C ARG A 152 -16.36 -9.68 -13.42
N ALA A 153 -17.38 -9.51 -12.59
CA ALA A 153 -18.25 -8.33 -12.64
C ALA A 153 -17.44 -7.05 -12.31
N ARG A 154 -16.63 -7.08 -11.25
CA ARG A 154 -15.76 -5.97 -10.84
C ARG A 154 -14.74 -5.63 -11.94
N MET A 155 -14.10 -6.63 -12.54
CA MET A 155 -13.14 -6.42 -13.61
C MET A 155 -13.78 -5.80 -14.86
N ARG A 156 -14.98 -6.25 -15.26
CA ARG A 156 -15.71 -5.64 -16.38
C ARG A 156 -16.09 -4.17 -16.10
N ALA A 157 -16.56 -3.90 -14.88
CA ALA A 157 -16.91 -2.55 -14.46
C ALA A 157 -15.70 -1.62 -14.49
N TRP A 158 -14.57 -2.07 -13.96
CA TRP A 158 -13.31 -1.32 -13.97
C TRP A 158 -12.77 -1.07 -15.38
N THR A 159 -12.81 -2.09 -16.26
CA THR A 159 -12.42 -1.94 -17.66
C THR A 159 -13.30 -0.92 -18.38
N ARG A 160 -14.63 -1.01 -18.21
CA ARG A 160 -15.59 -0.06 -18.78
C ARG A 160 -15.30 1.36 -18.32
N PHE A 161 -15.05 1.55 -17.03
CA PHE A 161 -14.70 2.85 -16.46
C PHE A 161 -13.43 3.42 -17.10
N LYS A 162 -12.37 2.63 -17.21
CA LYS A 162 -11.10 3.07 -17.84
C LYS A 162 -11.22 3.34 -19.35
N SER A 163 -11.93 2.50 -20.09
CA SER A 163 -12.06 2.61 -21.55
C SER A 163 -13.00 3.75 -22.00
N SER A 164 -13.71 4.37 -21.09
CA SER A 164 -14.59 5.49 -21.43
C SER A 164 -13.88 6.86 -21.33
N PHE A 165 -12.54 6.88 -21.32
CA PHE A 165 -11.72 8.11 -21.47
C PHE A 165 -11.62 8.53 -22.92
#